data_a9f702beb89727506ce706c5db5c3cb9
#
_entry.id   a9f702beb89727506ce706c5db5c3cb9
#
_cell.length_a   1.000
_cell.length_b   1.000
_cell.length_c   1.000
_cell.angle_alpha   90.00
_cell.angle_beta   90.00
_cell.angle_gamma   90.00
#
_symmetry.space_group_name_H-M   'P 1'
#
loop_
_entity.id
_entity.type
_entity.pdbx_description
1 polymer ?
#
loop_
_entity_poly.entity_id
_entity_poly.type
_entity_poly.pdbx_seq_one_letter_code
_entity_poly.pdbx_strand_id
1 'polypeptide(L)'
;IGAAILILCVIYTTSKVKEMPPKEYAEYHNLNSEKKEESVGWITLLKKAPATFWKVGLVQFFSWFAFMYMWTYTNGTVAANCWGVDMLAHNATSTIGYQEAGNWVGVLFAVQSIGSVVWAIVLPQFKSRKMAYALSLLIGAAGFIMTAFIHDQYMMFVPFVLIGCAWAAILAMPFTFVTNALEGYGHMG
;
A
#
# COMPACT_ATOMS: atom_id res chain seq x y z
N ILE A 1 -4.94 20.40 10.50
CA ILE A 1 -3.51 20.15 10.77
C ILE A 1 -2.92 19.33 9.64
N GLY A 2 -3.48 18.13 9.27
CA GLY A 2 -2.93 17.26 8.25
C GLY A 2 -2.74 17.92 6.86
N ALA A 3 -3.74 18.71 6.41
CA ALA A 3 -3.64 19.43 5.13
C ALA A 3 -2.48 20.46 5.15
N ALA A 4 -2.27 21.17 6.25
CA ALA A 4 -1.19 22.14 6.38
C ALA A 4 0.19 21.44 6.31
N ILE A 5 0.35 20.30 6.99
CA ILE A 5 1.58 19.49 6.93
C ILE A 5 1.81 19.00 5.49
N LEU A 6 0.79 18.50 4.82
CA LEU A 6 0.89 18.04 3.44
C LEU A 6 1.37 19.17 2.51
N ILE A 7 0.76 20.35 2.60
CA ILE A 7 1.14 21.52 1.80
C ILE A 7 2.59 21.91 2.05
N LEU A 8 3.02 21.98 3.33
CA LEU A 8 4.41 22.28 3.69
C LEU A 8 5.39 21.25 3.11
N CYS A 9 5.06 19.95 3.19
CA CYS A 9 5.88 18.89 2.61
C CYS A 9 5.99 19.02 1.08
N VAL A 10 4.88 19.31 0.39
CA VAL A 10 4.87 19.51 -1.05
C VAL A 10 5.72 20.72 -1.44
N ILE A 11 5.55 21.87 -0.79
CA ILE A 11 6.35 23.08 -1.04
C ILE A 11 7.83 22.80 -0.78
N TYR A 12 8.16 22.13 0.31
CA TYR A 12 9.55 21.76 0.62
C TYR A 12 10.14 20.86 -0.48
N THR A 13 9.43 19.82 -0.86
CA THR A 13 9.89 18.86 -1.88
C THR A 13 10.09 19.56 -3.22
N THR A 14 9.12 20.32 -3.71
CA THR A 14 9.19 21.02 -5.00
C THR A 14 10.27 22.12 -5.02
N SER A 15 10.58 22.73 -3.88
CA SER A 15 11.64 23.73 -3.77
C SER A 15 13.06 23.12 -3.72
N LYS A 16 13.19 21.88 -3.25
CA LYS A 16 14.50 21.21 -3.09
C LYS A 16 14.83 20.23 -4.20
N VAL A 17 13.83 19.59 -4.80
CA VAL A 17 14.01 18.67 -5.92
C VAL A 17 13.99 19.48 -7.21
N LYS A 18 15.15 19.62 -7.87
CA LYS A 18 15.22 20.14 -9.23
C LYS A 18 14.98 18.98 -10.18
N GLU A 19 13.92 19.09 -10.97
CA GLU A 19 13.75 18.18 -12.11
C GLU A 19 14.82 18.49 -13.15
N MET A 20 15.49 17.44 -13.61
CA MET A 20 16.44 17.57 -14.71
C MET A 20 15.65 17.73 -16.02
N PRO A 21 15.86 18.81 -16.81
CA PRO A 21 15.17 18.95 -18.08
C PRO A 21 15.40 17.72 -18.97
N PRO A 22 14.45 17.30 -19.81
CA PRO A 22 14.57 16.07 -20.61
C PRO A 22 15.85 16.01 -21.46
N LYS A 23 16.35 17.14 -21.94
CA LYS A 23 17.59 17.22 -22.70
C LYS A 23 18.83 16.94 -21.84
N GLU A 24 18.93 17.53 -20.65
CA GLU A 24 20.02 17.29 -19.69
C GLU A 24 19.97 15.85 -19.16
N TYR A 25 18.78 15.31 -18.93
CA TYR A 25 18.58 13.93 -18.53
C TYR A 25 19.09 12.94 -19.60
N ALA A 26 18.76 13.20 -20.88
CA ALA A 26 19.20 12.40 -22.00
C ALA A 26 20.72 12.43 -22.16
N GLU A 27 21.34 13.61 -21.98
CA GLU A 27 22.79 13.79 -22.05
C GLU A 27 23.50 13.09 -20.88
N TYR A 28 22.99 13.25 -19.66
CA TYR A 28 23.55 12.63 -18.45
C TYR A 28 23.53 11.10 -18.51
N HIS A 29 22.48 10.51 -19.09
CA HIS A 29 22.34 9.08 -19.24
C HIS A 29 22.85 8.52 -20.58
N ASN A 30 23.54 9.36 -21.41
CA ASN A 30 24.01 9.00 -22.74
C ASN A 30 22.91 8.41 -23.64
N LEU A 31 21.68 8.87 -23.46
CA LEU A 31 20.56 8.48 -24.30
C LEU A 31 20.70 9.21 -25.63
N ASN A 32 21.22 8.53 -26.67
CA ASN A 32 21.33 9.09 -28.01
C ASN A 32 19.93 9.51 -28.49
N SER A 33 19.74 10.81 -28.67
CA SER A 33 18.49 11.45 -29.08
C SER A 33 18.02 11.08 -30.51
N GLU A 34 18.72 10.19 -31.21
CA GLU A 34 18.41 9.82 -32.59
C GLU A 34 17.44 8.67 -32.78
N LYS A 35 17.09 7.93 -31.72
CA LYS A 35 15.96 7.01 -31.83
C LYS A 35 14.67 7.80 -31.54
N LYS A 36 14.00 8.28 -32.61
CA LYS A 36 12.59 8.61 -32.56
C LYS A 36 11.89 7.41 -31.89
N GLU A 37 11.48 7.58 -30.64
CA GLU A 37 10.58 6.63 -30.01
C GLU A 37 9.33 6.55 -30.91
N GLU A 38 9.23 5.48 -31.69
CA GLU A 38 7.96 5.16 -32.30
C GLU A 38 6.97 5.07 -31.14
N SER A 39 5.93 5.88 -31.19
CA SER A 39 4.86 5.87 -30.19
C SER A 39 4.16 4.52 -30.24
N VAL A 40 4.72 3.56 -29.49
CA VAL A 40 4.16 2.22 -29.39
C VAL A 40 2.83 2.34 -28.66
N GLY A 41 1.74 2.06 -29.36
CA GLY A 41 0.41 2.14 -28.78
C GLY A 41 0.33 1.31 -27.49
N TRP A 42 -0.32 1.84 -26.44
CA TRP A 42 -0.45 1.24 -25.12
C TRP A 42 -0.95 -0.22 -25.14
N ILE A 43 -1.80 -0.58 -26.12
CA ILE A 43 -2.26 -1.98 -26.31
C ILE A 43 -1.10 -2.90 -26.68
N THR A 44 -0.18 -2.42 -27.52
CA THR A 44 1.00 -3.19 -27.94
C THR A 44 1.97 -3.37 -26.78
N LEU A 45 2.13 -2.35 -25.93
CA LEU A 45 2.92 -2.44 -24.70
C LEU A 45 2.34 -3.46 -23.72
N LEU A 46 1.02 -3.47 -23.52
CA LEU A 46 0.36 -4.46 -22.67
C LEU A 46 0.52 -5.90 -23.21
N LYS A 47 0.41 -6.08 -24.51
CA LYS A 47 0.61 -7.40 -25.14
C LYS A 47 2.06 -7.91 -25.03
N LYS A 48 3.03 -7.00 -25.05
CA LYS A 48 4.46 -7.31 -24.90
C LYS A 48 4.90 -7.34 -23.42
N ALA A 49 4.03 -7.01 -22.48
CA ALA A 49 4.37 -6.99 -21.06
C ALA A 49 4.80 -8.38 -20.56
N PRO A 50 5.86 -8.45 -19.74
CA PRO A 50 6.36 -9.71 -19.21
C PRO A 50 5.32 -10.41 -18.33
N ALA A 51 5.35 -11.75 -18.27
CA ALA A 51 4.43 -12.53 -17.45
C ALA A 51 4.45 -12.11 -15.95
N THR A 52 5.58 -11.59 -15.47
CA THR A 52 5.71 -11.03 -14.12
C THR A 52 4.79 -9.85 -13.90
N PHE A 53 4.63 -8.97 -14.88
CA PHE A 53 3.71 -7.82 -14.80
C PHE A 53 2.27 -8.28 -14.51
N TRP A 54 1.78 -9.27 -15.25
CA TRP A 54 0.42 -9.81 -15.08
C TRP A 54 0.23 -10.54 -13.75
N LYS A 55 1.23 -11.31 -13.31
CA LYS A 55 1.19 -12.01 -12.02
C LYS A 55 1.18 -11.02 -10.86
N VAL A 56 2.02 -9.99 -10.92
CA VAL A 56 2.04 -8.92 -9.91
C VAL A 56 0.74 -8.14 -9.92
N GLY A 57 0.22 -7.81 -11.10
CA GLY A 57 -1.07 -7.13 -11.27
C GLY A 57 -2.23 -7.90 -10.62
N LEU A 58 -2.28 -9.23 -10.80
CA LEU A 58 -3.30 -10.08 -10.19
C LEU A 58 -3.21 -10.07 -8.65
N VAL A 59 -2.01 -10.21 -8.10
CA VAL A 59 -1.79 -10.15 -6.65
C VAL A 59 -2.17 -8.77 -6.11
N GLN A 60 -1.78 -7.69 -6.80
CA GLN A 60 -2.13 -6.33 -6.42
C GLN A 60 -3.65 -6.11 -6.45
N PHE A 61 -4.34 -6.62 -7.45
CA PHE A 61 -5.81 -6.52 -7.53
C PHE A 61 -6.48 -7.06 -6.25
N PHE A 62 -6.14 -8.29 -5.84
CA PHE A 62 -6.72 -8.88 -4.63
C PHE A 62 -6.25 -8.17 -3.35
N SER A 63 -5.00 -7.74 -3.28
CA SER A 63 -4.46 -7.00 -2.13
C SER A 63 -5.18 -5.66 -1.93
N TRP A 64 -5.31 -4.88 -3.00
CA TRP A 64 -6.04 -3.61 -2.95
C TRP A 64 -7.53 -3.80 -2.64
N PHE A 65 -8.14 -4.85 -3.19
CA PHE A 65 -9.53 -5.18 -2.87
C PHE A 65 -9.71 -5.45 -1.37
N ALA A 66 -8.80 -6.22 -0.76
CA ALA A 66 -8.82 -6.47 0.68
C ALA A 66 -8.68 -5.18 1.51
N PHE A 67 -7.77 -4.28 1.14
CA PHE A 67 -7.59 -3.01 1.83
C PHE A 67 -8.76 -2.04 1.63
N MET A 68 -9.35 -1.98 0.44
CA MET A 68 -10.56 -1.19 0.21
C MET A 68 -11.72 -1.68 1.07
N TYR A 69 -11.86 -3.00 1.19
CA TYR A 69 -12.86 -3.61 2.06
C TYR A 69 -12.59 -3.28 3.53
N MET A 70 -11.34 -3.35 3.97
CA MET A 70 -10.93 -2.93 5.31
C MET A 70 -11.35 -1.48 5.58
N TRP A 71 -10.96 -0.53 4.76
CA TRP A 71 -11.28 0.88 4.98
C TRP A 71 -12.78 1.16 5.06
N THR A 72 -13.57 0.40 4.30
CA THR A 72 -15.02 0.56 4.30
C THR A 72 -15.67 0.00 5.56
N TYR A 73 -15.22 -1.16 6.05
CA TYR A 73 -15.93 -1.92 7.08
C TYR A 73 -15.25 -1.91 8.45
N THR A 74 -14.03 -1.42 8.59
CA THR A 74 -13.30 -1.45 9.88
C THR A 74 -14.08 -0.79 11.00
N ASN A 75 -14.68 0.39 10.76
CA ASN A 75 -15.40 1.09 11.81
C ASN A 75 -16.59 0.26 12.33
N GLY A 76 -17.37 -0.32 11.42
CA GLY A 76 -18.48 -1.20 11.80
C GLY A 76 -18.01 -2.45 12.56
N THR A 77 -16.94 -3.08 12.10
CA THR A 77 -16.36 -4.26 12.76
C THR A 77 -15.87 -3.95 14.18
N VAL A 78 -15.14 -2.86 14.34
CA VAL A 78 -14.63 -2.43 15.65
C VAL A 78 -15.78 -2.02 16.57
N ALA A 79 -16.79 -1.30 16.06
CA ALA A 79 -17.97 -0.92 16.82
C ALA A 79 -18.76 -2.15 17.30
N ALA A 80 -18.95 -3.13 16.44
CA ALA A 80 -19.64 -4.37 16.81
C ALA A 80 -18.84 -5.17 17.83
N ASN A 81 -17.56 -5.39 17.59
CA ASN A 81 -16.75 -6.28 18.40
C ASN A 81 -16.35 -5.69 19.76
N CYS A 82 -16.01 -4.40 19.81
CA CYS A 82 -15.45 -3.79 21.02
C CYS A 82 -16.47 -2.94 21.78
N TRP A 83 -17.49 -2.40 21.11
CA TRP A 83 -18.53 -1.59 21.75
C TRP A 83 -19.91 -2.26 21.73
N GLY A 84 -20.04 -3.46 21.18
CA GLY A 84 -21.29 -4.21 21.15
C GLY A 84 -22.41 -3.53 20.36
N VAL A 85 -22.06 -2.71 19.37
CA VAL A 85 -23.05 -2.02 18.53
C VAL A 85 -23.72 -3.03 17.59
N ASP A 86 -25.04 -3.10 17.62
CA ASP A 86 -25.80 -3.88 16.64
C ASP A 86 -25.79 -3.18 15.28
N MET A 87 -24.94 -3.62 14.38
CA MET A 87 -24.78 -3.05 13.04
C MET A 87 -25.97 -3.29 12.11
N LEU A 88 -26.93 -4.16 12.50
CA LEU A 88 -28.19 -4.39 11.75
C LEU A 88 -29.28 -3.39 12.15
N ALA A 89 -29.13 -2.70 13.27
CA ALA A 89 -30.07 -1.68 13.70
C ALA A 89 -30.09 -0.48 12.76
N HIS A 90 -31.29 0.04 12.47
CA HIS A 90 -31.48 1.16 11.54
C HIS A 90 -30.69 2.43 11.90
N ASN A 91 -30.39 2.64 13.17
CA ASN A 91 -29.66 3.79 13.69
C ASN A 91 -28.24 3.46 14.19
N ALA A 92 -27.67 2.32 13.79
CA ALA A 92 -26.37 1.83 14.27
C ALA A 92 -25.25 2.91 14.18
N THR A 93 -25.17 3.59 13.04
CA THR A 93 -24.14 4.62 12.79
C THR A 93 -24.32 5.91 13.59
N SER A 94 -25.49 6.13 14.17
CA SER A 94 -25.80 7.30 15.02
C SER A 94 -25.56 7.04 16.50
N THR A 95 -25.17 5.82 16.88
CA THR A 95 -24.92 5.47 18.29
C THR A 95 -23.60 6.06 18.78
N ILE A 96 -23.53 6.34 20.09
CA ILE A 96 -22.31 6.83 20.74
C ILE A 96 -21.17 5.80 20.56
N GLY A 97 -21.47 4.50 20.73
CA GLY A 97 -20.49 3.43 20.55
C GLY A 97 -19.88 3.39 19.15
N TYR A 98 -20.66 3.68 18.09
CA TYR A 98 -20.14 3.77 16.73
C TYR A 98 -19.20 4.97 16.56
N GLN A 99 -19.51 6.10 17.18
CA GLN A 99 -18.69 7.31 17.14
C GLN A 99 -17.36 7.10 17.89
N GLU A 100 -17.41 6.50 19.08
CA GLU A 100 -16.23 6.15 19.86
C GLU A 100 -15.34 5.15 19.14
N ALA A 101 -15.93 4.11 18.54
CA ALA A 101 -15.20 3.17 17.69
C ALA A 101 -14.50 3.87 16.53
N GLY A 102 -15.15 4.85 15.89
CA GLY A 102 -14.56 5.65 14.81
C GLY A 102 -13.31 6.43 15.26
N ASN A 103 -13.35 7.03 16.45
CA ASN A 103 -12.18 7.68 17.04
C ASN A 103 -11.06 6.68 17.31
N TRP A 104 -11.40 5.49 17.82
CA TRP A 104 -10.44 4.42 18.08
C TRP A 104 -9.82 3.84 16.80
N VAL A 105 -10.58 3.71 15.73
CA VAL A 105 -10.08 3.30 14.42
C VAL A 105 -8.96 4.23 13.92
N GLY A 106 -9.06 5.53 14.20
CA GLY A 106 -7.96 6.46 13.92
C GLY A 106 -6.66 6.08 14.63
N VAL A 107 -6.75 5.65 15.90
CA VAL A 107 -5.60 5.15 16.68
C VAL A 107 -5.07 3.83 16.09
N LEU A 108 -5.96 2.92 15.72
CA LEU A 108 -5.58 1.65 15.09
C LEU A 108 -4.82 1.85 13.76
N PHE A 109 -5.25 2.80 12.94
CA PHE A 109 -4.53 3.14 11.70
C PHE A 109 -3.16 3.79 11.98
N ALA A 110 -3.03 4.56 13.06
CA ALA A 110 -1.72 5.06 13.48
C ALA A 110 -0.79 3.91 13.88
N VAL A 111 -1.28 2.94 14.64
CA VAL A 111 -0.55 1.72 15.02
C VAL A 111 -0.17 0.89 13.79
N GLN A 112 -1.09 0.72 12.84
CA GLN A 112 -0.83 0.08 11.54
C GLN A 112 0.32 0.78 10.79
N SER A 113 0.32 2.11 10.77
CA SER A 113 1.37 2.90 10.12
C SER A 113 2.74 2.68 10.78
N ILE A 114 2.80 2.64 12.12
CA ILE A 114 4.03 2.30 12.85
C ILE A 114 4.50 0.89 12.47
N GLY A 115 3.61 -0.08 12.48
CA GLY A 115 3.90 -1.46 12.03
C GLY A 115 4.47 -1.50 10.60
N SER A 116 3.89 -0.72 9.69
CA SER A 116 4.39 -0.57 8.32
C SER A 116 5.82 -0.04 8.26
N VAL A 117 6.13 1.01 9.01
CA VAL A 117 7.48 1.62 9.02
C VAL A 117 8.50 0.62 9.56
N VAL A 118 8.19 -0.04 10.68
CA VAL A 118 9.07 -1.08 11.25
C VAL A 118 9.31 -2.21 10.25
N TRP A 119 8.24 -2.68 9.60
CA TRP A 119 8.36 -3.76 8.62
C TRP A 119 9.12 -3.34 7.36
N ALA A 120 8.98 -2.10 6.92
CA ALA A 120 9.73 -1.56 5.79
C ALA A 120 11.25 -1.59 6.02
N ILE A 121 11.71 -1.45 7.26
CA ILE A 121 13.13 -1.58 7.65
C ILE A 121 13.57 -3.07 7.62
N VAL A 122 12.66 -3.99 7.91
CA VAL A 122 12.93 -5.44 7.93
C VAL A 122 12.94 -6.03 6.51
N LEU A 123 12.08 -5.55 5.61
CA LEU A 123 11.92 -6.09 4.25
C LEU A 123 13.23 -6.22 3.45
N PRO A 124 14.17 -5.25 3.44
CA PRO A 124 15.42 -5.36 2.70
C PRO A 124 16.35 -6.46 3.20
N GLN A 125 16.16 -6.95 4.43
CA GLN A 125 17.01 -7.97 5.05
C GLN A 125 16.73 -9.38 4.49
N PHE A 126 15.62 -9.58 3.83
CA PHE A 126 15.30 -10.88 3.22
C PHE A 126 16.11 -11.12 1.94
N LYS A 127 16.76 -12.28 1.85
CA LYS A 127 17.49 -12.71 0.66
C LYS A 127 16.57 -12.89 -0.55
N SER A 128 15.36 -13.36 -0.34
CA SER A 128 14.36 -13.60 -1.40
C SER A 128 13.20 -12.60 -1.29
N ARG A 129 13.13 -11.67 -2.24
CA ARG A 129 12.05 -10.68 -2.33
C ARG A 129 10.67 -11.33 -2.47
N LYS A 130 10.58 -12.45 -3.21
CA LYS A 130 9.32 -13.20 -3.38
C LYS A 130 8.83 -13.77 -2.05
N MET A 131 9.73 -14.38 -1.28
CA MET A 131 9.38 -14.90 0.05
C MET A 131 9.01 -13.79 1.02
N ALA A 132 9.75 -12.68 1.02
CA ALA A 132 9.43 -11.52 1.85
C ALA A 132 8.01 -10.99 1.55
N TYR A 133 7.65 -10.88 0.26
CA TYR A 133 6.34 -10.43 -0.16
C TYR A 133 5.23 -11.41 0.25
N ALA A 134 5.41 -12.71 -0.05
CA ALA A 134 4.44 -13.74 0.33
C ALA A 134 4.24 -13.81 1.86
N LEU A 135 5.32 -13.78 2.64
CA LEU A 135 5.25 -13.79 4.09
C LEU A 135 4.51 -12.56 4.63
N SER A 136 4.80 -11.37 4.09
CA SER A 136 4.11 -10.14 4.49
C SER A 136 2.61 -10.21 4.24
N LEU A 137 2.19 -10.75 3.09
CA LEU A 137 0.77 -10.92 2.78
C LEU A 137 0.11 -11.96 3.70
N LEU A 138 0.79 -13.06 4.04
CA LEU A 138 0.29 -14.06 4.99
C LEU A 138 0.14 -13.48 6.40
N ILE A 139 1.12 -12.70 6.86
CA ILE A 139 1.06 -12.00 8.14
C ILE A 139 -0.14 -11.04 8.17
N GLY A 140 -0.33 -10.25 7.10
CA GLY A 140 -1.48 -9.35 6.99
C GLY A 140 -2.81 -10.09 6.94
N ALA A 141 -2.89 -11.23 6.22
CA ALA A 141 -4.08 -12.07 6.18
C ALA A 141 -4.42 -12.62 7.58
N ALA A 142 -3.42 -13.07 8.34
CA ALA A 142 -3.62 -13.46 9.74
C ALA A 142 -4.15 -12.28 10.58
N GLY A 143 -3.62 -11.07 10.39
CA GLY A 143 -4.15 -9.86 11.01
C GLY A 143 -5.63 -9.64 10.69
N PHE A 144 -6.03 -9.72 9.42
CA PHE A 144 -7.44 -9.60 9.03
C PHE A 144 -8.34 -10.65 9.69
N ILE A 145 -7.90 -11.90 9.74
CA ILE A 145 -8.66 -12.97 10.39
C ILE A 145 -8.78 -12.71 11.88
N MET A 146 -7.72 -12.26 12.54
CA MET A 146 -7.72 -11.97 13.98
C MET A 146 -8.71 -10.88 14.35
N THR A 147 -8.95 -9.87 13.51
CA THR A 147 -9.92 -8.80 13.81
C THR A 147 -11.34 -9.33 14.03
N ALA A 148 -11.71 -10.46 13.44
CA ALA A 148 -13.03 -11.06 13.60
C ALA A 148 -13.25 -11.69 14.99
N PHE A 149 -12.16 -12.05 15.70
CA PHE A 149 -12.24 -12.78 16.97
C PHE A 149 -11.88 -11.93 18.19
N ILE A 150 -11.31 -10.75 17.98
CA ILE A 150 -10.90 -9.87 19.07
C ILE A 150 -12.03 -8.93 19.43
N HIS A 151 -12.38 -8.91 20.74
CA HIS A 151 -13.45 -8.10 21.31
C HIS A 151 -12.93 -7.01 22.25
N ASP A 152 -11.64 -6.97 22.51
CA ASP A 152 -10.99 -5.95 23.32
C ASP A 152 -10.32 -4.91 22.45
N GLN A 153 -10.58 -3.62 22.74
CA GLN A 153 -10.09 -2.50 21.95
C GLN A 153 -8.55 -2.42 21.92
N TYR A 154 -7.86 -2.75 23.01
CA TYR A 154 -6.39 -2.70 23.09
C TYR A 154 -5.75 -3.90 22.41
N MET A 155 -6.37 -5.08 22.49
CA MET A 155 -5.92 -6.26 21.77
C MET A 155 -5.99 -6.08 20.25
N MET A 156 -6.84 -5.17 19.75
CA MET A 156 -6.91 -4.80 18.33
C MET A 156 -5.59 -4.20 17.79
N PHE A 157 -4.67 -3.75 18.65
CA PHE A 157 -3.35 -3.29 18.20
C PHE A 157 -2.56 -4.39 17.49
N VAL A 158 -2.65 -5.63 17.96
CA VAL A 158 -1.91 -6.76 17.40
C VAL A 158 -2.26 -6.99 15.91
N PRO A 159 -3.52 -7.23 15.53
CA PRO A 159 -3.87 -7.43 14.13
C PRO A 159 -3.53 -6.21 13.26
N PHE A 160 -3.67 -4.99 13.76
CA PHE A 160 -3.36 -3.80 12.97
C PHE A 160 -1.85 -3.64 12.70
N VAL A 161 -0.98 -4.02 13.64
CA VAL A 161 0.47 -4.12 13.37
C VAL A 161 0.74 -5.15 12.26
N LEU A 162 0.11 -6.34 12.32
CA LEU A 162 0.28 -7.38 11.29
C LEU A 162 -0.23 -6.93 9.92
N ILE A 163 -1.37 -6.24 9.86
CA ILE A 163 -1.90 -5.63 8.64
C ILE A 163 -0.92 -4.58 8.10
N GLY A 164 -0.26 -3.82 8.99
CA GLY A 164 0.79 -2.86 8.62
C GLY A 164 1.95 -3.50 7.88
N CYS A 165 2.33 -4.74 8.22
CA CYS A 165 3.37 -5.49 7.50
C CYS A 165 2.97 -5.74 6.03
N ALA A 166 1.73 -6.15 5.78
CA ALA A 166 1.24 -6.32 4.42
C ALA A 166 1.17 -4.99 3.66
N TRP A 167 0.73 -3.92 4.34
CA TRP A 167 0.66 -2.59 3.75
C TRP A 167 2.02 -2.11 3.24
N ALA A 168 3.07 -2.23 4.04
CA ALA A 168 4.44 -1.89 3.61
C ALA A 168 4.86 -2.67 2.37
N ALA A 169 4.56 -3.97 2.33
CA ALA A 169 4.96 -4.85 1.25
C ALA A 169 4.22 -4.57 -0.06
N ILE A 170 2.90 -4.31 -0.02
CA ILE A 170 2.12 -4.01 -1.24
C ILE A 170 2.47 -2.66 -1.88
N LEU A 171 3.02 -1.72 -1.11
CA LEU A 171 3.48 -0.45 -1.64
C LEU A 171 4.88 -0.55 -2.25
N ALA A 172 5.81 -1.31 -1.65
CA ALA A 172 7.20 -1.33 -2.05
C ALA A 172 7.55 -2.42 -3.07
N MET A 173 7.07 -3.65 -2.86
CA MET A 173 7.56 -4.82 -3.60
C MET A 173 7.08 -4.94 -5.06
N PRO A 174 5.84 -4.60 -5.43
CA PRO A 174 5.35 -4.75 -6.80
C PRO A 174 6.16 -3.94 -7.81
N PHE A 175 6.51 -2.70 -7.47
CA PHE A 175 7.35 -1.87 -8.34
C PHE A 175 8.71 -2.50 -8.58
N THR A 176 9.34 -3.02 -7.53
CA THR A 176 10.63 -3.71 -7.64
C THR A 176 10.57 -4.96 -8.53
N PHE A 177 9.48 -5.72 -8.48
CA PHE A 177 9.32 -6.89 -9.34
C PHE A 177 9.13 -6.51 -10.81
N VAL A 178 8.36 -5.47 -11.06
CA VAL A 178 8.10 -5.00 -12.43
C VAL A 178 9.36 -4.38 -13.02
N THR A 179 10.07 -3.51 -12.32
CA THR A 179 11.31 -2.88 -12.81
C THR A 179 12.37 -3.93 -13.11
N ASN A 180 12.64 -4.87 -12.21
CA ASN A 180 13.61 -5.94 -12.45
C ASN A 180 13.23 -6.87 -13.64
N ALA A 181 11.92 -7.03 -13.89
CA ALA A 181 11.46 -7.82 -15.03
C ALA A 181 11.64 -7.07 -16.35
N LEU A 182 11.57 -5.75 -16.33
CA LEU A 182 11.73 -4.89 -17.50
C LEU A 182 13.20 -4.62 -17.84
N GLU A 183 14.09 -4.54 -16.86
CA GLU A 183 15.55 -4.43 -17.08
C GLU A 183 16.07 -5.57 -17.97
N GLY A 184 15.49 -6.79 -17.88
CA GLY A 184 15.82 -7.92 -18.75
C GLY A 184 15.38 -7.77 -20.21
N TYR A 185 14.51 -6.79 -20.52
CA TYR A 185 13.99 -6.57 -21.88
C TYR A 185 14.66 -5.42 -22.63
N GLY A 186 15.63 -4.71 -22.02
CA GLY A 186 16.42 -3.68 -22.67
C GLY A 186 15.64 -2.44 -23.16
N HIS A 187 14.43 -2.23 -22.66
CA HIS A 187 13.50 -1.20 -23.11
C HIS A 187 13.05 -0.27 -21.97
N MET A 188 13.99 0.20 -21.17
CA MET A 188 13.73 1.33 -20.30
C MET A 188 14.90 2.30 -20.41
N GLY A 189 14.84 3.10 -21.42
CA GLY A 189 15.52 4.35 -21.60
C GLY A 189 14.47 5.42 -21.77
#